data_89b507013fb97b079c85aa30c2602be1
#
_entry.id   89b507013fb97b079c85aa30c2602be1
#
_cell.length_a   1.000
_cell.length_b   1.000
_cell.length_c   1.000
_cell.angle_alpha   90.00
_cell.angle_beta   90.00
_cell.angle_gamma   90.00
#
_symmetry.space_group_name_H-M   'P 1'
#
loop_
_entity.id
_entity.type
_entity.pdbx_description
1 polymer ?
#
loop_
_entity_poly.entity_id
_entity_poly.type
_entity_poly.pdbx_seq_one_letter_code
_entity_poly.pdbx_strand_id
1 'polypeptide(L)'
;MDWDKIDNFLKDEVFRKVDTVPTRKRIERLARLYADYKSEALVLGEQKVTASYHLIGSKSNKLYNSNIEKVAVFNLDNEYQEFITTFEGAMNSLDDLEYRVFYDYYIKRKTGIACYVDLGISESEFYRVKSASVEKVALFLGCAIFQEVE
;
A
#
# COMPACT_ATOMS: atom_id res chain seq x y z
N MET A 1 -4.68 -38.88 -7.24
CA MET A 1 -4.66 -37.65 -6.43
C MET A 1 -5.02 -38.05 -5.00
N ASP A 2 -4.13 -37.81 -4.07
CA ASP A 2 -4.26 -38.27 -2.70
C ASP A 2 -4.93 -37.15 -1.87
N TRP A 3 -6.23 -37.26 -1.67
CA TRP A 3 -7.04 -36.26 -0.97
C TRP A 3 -6.61 -36.03 0.48
N ASP A 4 -6.07 -37.08 1.13
CA ASP A 4 -5.58 -36.98 2.51
C ASP A 4 -4.35 -36.06 2.63
N LYS A 5 -3.50 -36.05 1.59
CA LYS A 5 -2.36 -35.14 1.52
C LYS A 5 -2.79 -33.69 1.25
N ILE A 6 -3.82 -33.51 0.42
CA ILE A 6 -4.40 -32.20 0.16
C ILE A 6 -5.09 -31.66 1.41
N ASP A 7 -5.85 -32.50 2.11
CA ASP A 7 -6.51 -32.11 3.36
C ASP A 7 -5.50 -31.75 4.46
N ASN A 8 -4.39 -32.47 4.57
CA ASN A 8 -3.33 -32.13 5.51
C ASN A 8 -2.62 -30.83 5.12
N PHE A 9 -2.34 -30.64 3.84
CA PHE A 9 -1.77 -29.39 3.33
C PHE A 9 -2.70 -28.21 3.58
N LEU A 10 -4.00 -28.36 3.34
CA LEU A 10 -5.00 -27.34 3.61
C LEU A 10 -5.16 -27.05 5.11
N LYS A 11 -5.03 -28.04 5.97
CA LYS A 11 -5.07 -27.86 7.43
C LYS A 11 -3.84 -27.14 7.98
N ASP A 12 -2.67 -27.42 7.47
CA ASP A 12 -1.42 -26.84 7.99
C ASP A 12 -1.13 -25.42 7.45
N GLU A 13 -1.51 -25.10 6.21
CA GLU A 13 -1.15 -23.81 5.62
C GLU A 13 -2.31 -22.81 5.50
N VAL A 14 -3.53 -23.26 5.25
CA VAL A 14 -4.66 -22.37 4.99
C VAL A 14 -5.34 -21.87 6.27
N PHE A 15 -5.16 -22.56 7.37
CA PHE A 15 -5.83 -22.21 8.64
C PHE A 15 -4.93 -21.55 9.70
N ARG A 16 -3.69 -21.17 9.34
CA ARG A 16 -2.93 -20.29 10.22
C ARG A 16 -3.60 -18.94 10.27
N LYS A 17 -4.25 -18.69 11.38
CA LYS A 17 -4.94 -17.43 11.61
C LYS A 17 -3.91 -16.31 11.75
N VAL A 18 -4.06 -15.25 10.95
CA VAL A 18 -3.20 -14.08 11.06
C VAL A 18 -3.41 -13.41 12.42
N ASP A 19 -2.33 -13.14 13.14
CA ASP A 19 -2.38 -12.28 14.32
C ASP A 19 -2.54 -10.83 13.88
N THR A 20 -3.74 -10.30 14.08
CA THR A 20 -4.14 -9.01 13.53
C THR A 20 -3.42 -7.83 14.15
N VAL A 21 -3.10 -7.87 15.45
CA VAL A 21 -2.51 -6.73 16.15
C VAL A 21 -1.06 -6.46 15.73
N PRO A 22 -0.13 -7.43 15.81
CA PRO A 22 1.25 -7.20 15.38
C PRO A 22 1.37 -7.01 13.86
N THR A 23 0.55 -7.70 13.07
CA THR A 23 0.48 -7.53 11.62
C THR A 23 0.07 -6.10 11.25
N ARG A 24 -0.97 -5.56 11.87
CA ARG A 24 -1.42 -4.19 11.67
C ARG A 24 -0.32 -3.18 12.00
N LYS A 25 0.36 -3.33 13.14
CA LYS A 25 1.47 -2.43 13.53
C LYS A 25 2.61 -2.46 12.51
N ARG A 26 2.90 -3.62 11.95
CA ARG A 26 3.91 -3.77 10.89
C ARG A 26 3.50 -3.06 9.62
N ILE A 27 2.27 -3.24 9.18
CA ILE A 27 1.73 -2.57 7.99
C ILE A 27 1.65 -1.05 8.19
N GLU A 28 1.26 -0.56 9.36
CA GLU A 28 1.27 0.88 9.67
C GLU A 28 2.67 1.50 9.50
N ARG A 29 3.71 0.81 9.96
CA ARG A 29 5.10 1.28 9.78
C ARG A 29 5.51 1.30 8.31
N LEU A 30 5.19 0.25 7.56
CA LEU A 30 5.50 0.16 6.13
C LEU A 30 4.74 1.21 5.32
N ALA A 31 3.48 1.47 5.65
CA ALA A 31 2.67 2.49 5.00
C ALA A 31 3.21 3.91 5.25
N ARG A 32 3.69 4.20 6.46
CA ARG A 32 4.37 5.47 6.77
C ARG A 32 5.65 5.63 5.96
N LEU A 33 6.47 4.58 5.92
CA LEU A 33 7.71 4.56 5.16
C LEU A 33 7.46 4.79 3.66
N TYR A 34 6.45 4.13 3.11
CA TYR A 34 6.01 4.33 1.73
C TYR A 34 5.60 5.79 1.46
N ALA A 35 4.75 6.37 2.33
CA ALA A 35 4.29 7.74 2.18
C ALA A 35 5.44 8.76 2.26
N ASP A 36 6.40 8.54 3.17
CA ASP A 36 7.56 9.39 3.33
C ASP A 36 8.48 9.32 2.09
N TYR A 37 8.80 8.14 1.60
CA TYR A 37 9.61 7.95 0.39
C TYR A 37 8.92 8.52 -0.86
N LYS A 38 7.61 8.33 -1.00
CA LYS A 38 6.86 8.89 -2.12
C LYS A 38 6.90 10.42 -2.11
N SER A 39 6.80 11.04 -0.94
CA SER A 39 6.90 12.50 -0.76
C SER A 39 8.29 13.02 -1.09
N GLU A 40 9.35 12.37 -0.61
CA GLU A 40 10.73 12.74 -0.94
C GLU A 40 11.01 12.61 -2.44
N ALA A 41 10.53 11.54 -3.06
CA ALA A 41 10.68 11.32 -4.49
C ALA A 41 10.01 12.43 -5.32
N LEU A 42 8.84 12.91 -4.92
CA LEU A 42 8.14 14.02 -5.58
C LEU A 42 8.93 15.32 -5.44
N VAL A 43 9.41 15.64 -4.25
CA VAL A 43 10.23 16.88 -4.02
C VAL A 43 11.50 16.87 -4.85
N LEU A 44 12.21 15.74 -4.90
CA LEU A 44 13.42 15.60 -5.72
C LEU A 44 13.12 15.70 -7.23
N GLY A 45 11.98 15.17 -7.65
CA GLY A 45 11.50 15.27 -9.03
C GLY A 45 11.16 16.70 -9.43
N GLU A 46 10.48 17.45 -8.56
CA GLU A 46 10.17 18.87 -8.78
C GLU A 46 11.43 19.72 -8.89
N GLN A 47 12.42 19.51 -8.04
CA GLN A 47 13.70 20.22 -8.10
C GLN A 47 14.45 20.00 -9.43
N LYS A 48 14.43 18.79 -9.96
CA LYS A 48 15.06 18.48 -11.25
C LYS A 48 14.29 19.04 -12.43
N VAL A 49 12.98 19.07 -12.35
CA VAL A 49 12.12 19.63 -13.40
C VAL A 49 12.27 21.14 -13.48
N THR A 50 12.38 21.85 -12.35
CA THR A 50 12.63 23.29 -12.36
C THR A 50 14.00 23.65 -12.97
N ALA A 51 15.00 22.82 -12.78
CA ALA A 51 16.30 23.00 -13.45
C ALA A 51 16.25 22.79 -14.97
N SER A 52 15.35 21.93 -15.46
CA SER A 52 15.12 21.70 -16.90
C SER A 52 14.22 22.75 -17.56
N TYR A 53 13.44 23.52 -16.77
CA TYR A 53 12.48 24.49 -17.32
C TYR A 53 13.09 25.67 -18.03
N HIS A 54 14.35 25.98 -17.78
CA HIS A 54 15.06 27.03 -18.49
C HIS A 54 15.32 26.72 -19.97
N LEU A 55 15.02 25.51 -20.42
CA LEU A 55 15.35 25.06 -21.78
C LEU A 55 14.18 24.71 -22.71
N ILE A 56 12.92 24.61 -22.19
CA ILE A 56 11.79 24.21 -23.05
C ILE A 56 10.54 25.02 -22.70
N GLY A 57 10.12 25.86 -23.63
CA GLY A 57 8.90 26.65 -23.56
C GLY A 57 7.64 25.84 -23.47
N SER A 58 6.74 26.34 -22.64
CA SER A 58 5.39 25.88 -22.28
C SER A 58 4.61 25.08 -23.32
N LYS A 59 4.09 23.90 -22.94
CA LYS A 59 2.77 23.37 -23.33
C LYS A 59 2.33 22.17 -22.47
N SER A 60 1.14 22.31 -21.90
CA SER A 60 0.21 21.34 -21.34
C SER A 60 0.47 20.69 -19.97
N ASN A 61 -0.37 21.11 -18.99
CA ASN A 61 -0.37 20.69 -17.58
C ASN A 61 -0.78 19.24 -17.27
N LYS A 62 -1.31 18.46 -18.21
CA LYS A 62 -1.85 17.12 -17.94
C LYS A 62 -0.83 15.98 -18.11
N LEU A 63 0.17 16.16 -18.93
CA LEU A 63 1.29 15.22 -19.11
C LEU A 63 2.34 15.35 -17.98
N TYR A 64 2.26 16.40 -17.23
CA TYR A 64 3.26 16.85 -16.27
C TYR A 64 3.32 15.97 -15.02
N ASN A 65 2.16 15.64 -14.43
CA ASN A 65 2.12 14.91 -13.16
C ASN A 65 2.63 13.47 -13.30
N SER A 66 2.32 12.80 -14.40
CA SER A 66 2.76 11.42 -14.64
C SER A 66 4.27 11.31 -14.95
N ASN A 67 4.85 12.32 -15.57
CA ASN A 67 6.29 12.34 -15.87
C ASN A 67 7.13 12.74 -14.66
N ILE A 68 6.64 13.66 -13.84
CA ILE A 68 7.28 14.04 -12.56
C ILE A 68 7.33 12.83 -11.63
N GLU A 69 6.23 12.10 -11.50
CA GLU A 69 6.17 10.90 -10.68
C GLU A 69 7.16 9.82 -11.15
N LYS A 70 7.22 9.57 -12.44
CA LYS A 70 8.17 8.62 -13.04
C LYS A 70 9.62 9.02 -12.85
N VAL A 71 9.95 10.29 -13.06
CA VAL A 71 11.32 10.81 -12.89
C VAL A 71 11.71 10.82 -11.41
N ALA A 72 10.79 11.16 -10.52
CA ALA A 72 11.02 11.14 -9.09
C ALA A 72 11.35 9.73 -8.57
N VAL A 73 10.59 8.72 -8.98
CA VAL A 73 10.85 7.31 -8.62
C VAL A 73 12.16 6.80 -9.20
N PHE A 74 12.53 7.23 -10.40
CA PHE A 74 13.76 6.79 -11.06
C PHE A 74 15.05 7.28 -10.38
N ASN A 75 14.99 8.31 -9.56
CA ASN A 75 16.15 8.89 -8.87
C ASN A 75 16.36 8.37 -7.44
N LEU A 76 15.50 7.48 -6.96
CA LEU A 76 15.72 6.79 -5.70
C LEU A 76 16.70 5.64 -5.89
N ASP A 77 17.43 5.29 -4.83
CA ASP A 77 18.25 4.09 -4.81
C ASP A 77 17.40 2.86 -5.14
N ASN A 78 17.99 1.87 -5.80
CA ASN A 78 17.29 0.68 -6.28
C ASN A 78 16.46 -0.03 -5.20
N GLU A 79 16.94 -0.07 -3.97
CA GLU A 79 16.22 -0.70 -2.83
C GLU A 79 14.90 0.02 -2.51
N TYR A 80 14.90 1.35 -2.56
CA TYR A 80 13.68 2.15 -2.33
C TYR A 80 12.69 2.01 -3.48
N GLN A 81 13.18 1.93 -4.71
CA GLN A 81 12.33 1.69 -5.88
C GLN A 81 11.65 0.33 -5.82
N GLU A 82 12.39 -0.71 -5.43
CA GLU A 82 11.85 -2.05 -5.25
C GLU A 82 10.79 -2.06 -4.15
N PHE A 83 11.06 -1.43 -3.01
CA PHE A 83 10.08 -1.30 -1.93
C PHE A 83 8.80 -0.58 -2.38
N ILE A 84 8.92 0.58 -3.04
CA ILE A 84 7.76 1.34 -3.54
C ILE A 84 6.96 0.50 -4.52
N THR A 85 7.60 -0.11 -5.49
CA THR A 85 6.94 -0.94 -6.52
C THR A 85 6.23 -2.14 -5.90
N THR A 86 6.86 -2.82 -4.95
CA THR A 86 6.29 -3.97 -4.25
C THR A 86 5.09 -3.56 -3.38
N PHE A 87 5.20 -2.45 -2.67
CA PHE A 87 4.12 -1.94 -1.84
C PHE A 87 2.92 -1.47 -2.68
N GLU A 88 3.16 -0.80 -3.80
CA GLU A 88 2.11 -0.44 -4.77
C GLU A 88 1.45 -1.68 -5.37
N GLY A 89 2.21 -2.72 -5.67
CA GLY A 89 1.68 -4.01 -6.10
C GLY A 89 0.75 -4.63 -5.07
N ALA A 90 1.12 -4.56 -3.79
CA ALA A 90 0.27 -5.02 -2.69
C ALA A 90 -1.04 -4.23 -2.59
N MET A 91 -0.97 -2.90 -2.68
CA MET A 91 -2.18 -2.07 -2.68
C MET A 91 -3.07 -2.33 -3.91
N ASN A 92 -2.48 -2.53 -5.08
CA ASN A 92 -3.21 -2.82 -6.31
C ASN A 92 -3.86 -4.22 -6.33
N SER A 93 -3.46 -5.12 -5.43
CA SER A 93 -4.11 -6.42 -5.24
C SER A 93 -5.43 -6.34 -4.47
N LEU A 94 -5.72 -5.20 -3.84
CA LEU A 94 -6.96 -4.94 -3.12
C LEU A 94 -8.12 -4.67 -4.08
N ASP A 95 -9.35 -4.96 -3.64
CA ASP A 95 -10.52 -4.49 -4.38
C ASP A 95 -10.70 -2.95 -4.25
N ASP A 96 -11.61 -2.36 -5.02
CA ASP A 96 -11.78 -0.90 -5.08
C ASP A 96 -12.09 -0.29 -3.70
N LEU A 97 -12.94 -0.92 -2.91
CA LEU A 97 -13.32 -0.41 -1.59
C LEU A 97 -12.17 -0.59 -0.59
N GLU A 98 -11.54 -1.75 -0.59
CA GLU A 98 -10.37 -2.06 0.26
C GLU A 98 -9.22 -1.10 -0.04
N TYR A 99 -8.94 -0.85 -1.33
CA TYR A 99 -7.91 0.10 -1.76
C TYR A 99 -8.19 1.51 -1.25
N ARG A 100 -9.41 2.01 -1.42
CA ARG A 100 -9.79 3.35 -0.97
C ARG A 100 -9.70 3.50 0.53
N VAL A 101 -10.19 2.53 1.29
CA VAL A 101 -10.10 2.53 2.75
C VAL A 101 -8.64 2.50 3.19
N PHE A 102 -7.84 1.62 2.64
CA PHE A 102 -6.42 1.50 2.97
C PHE A 102 -5.65 2.79 2.63
N TYR A 103 -5.83 3.30 1.43
CA TYR A 103 -5.13 4.49 0.94
C TYR A 103 -5.51 5.74 1.75
N ASP A 104 -6.79 5.98 1.96
CA ASP A 104 -7.26 7.14 2.70
C ASP A 104 -6.81 7.11 4.17
N TYR A 105 -6.88 5.95 4.81
CA TYR A 105 -6.54 5.82 6.22
C TYR A 105 -5.03 5.78 6.47
N TYR A 106 -4.29 4.93 5.75
CA TYR A 106 -2.86 4.70 6.02
C TYR A 106 -1.93 5.62 5.24
N ILE A 107 -2.25 5.97 4.02
CA ILE A 107 -1.38 6.80 3.17
C ILE A 107 -1.72 8.28 3.35
N LYS A 108 -2.98 8.67 3.17
CA LYS A 108 -3.44 10.05 3.39
C LYS A 108 -3.58 10.44 4.85
N ARG A 109 -3.54 9.47 5.77
CA ARG A 109 -3.66 9.67 7.22
C ARG A 109 -4.94 10.39 7.63
N LYS A 110 -6.05 10.12 6.95
CA LYS A 110 -7.36 10.59 7.35
C LYS A 110 -7.83 9.90 8.62
N THR A 111 -8.65 10.57 9.40
CA THR A 111 -9.33 9.94 10.54
C THR A 111 -10.31 8.87 10.07
N GLY A 112 -10.59 7.87 10.91
CA GLY A 112 -11.57 6.83 10.56
C GLY A 112 -12.94 7.43 10.22
N ILE A 113 -13.38 8.43 10.99
CA ILE A 113 -14.65 9.15 10.75
C ILE A 113 -14.65 9.78 9.34
N ALA A 114 -13.62 10.52 8.99
CA ALA A 114 -13.52 11.11 7.65
C ALA A 114 -13.56 10.06 6.54
N CYS A 115 -12.88 8.92 6.73
CA CYS A 115 -12.86 7.85 5.75
C CYS A 115 -14.27 7.28 5.51
N TYR A 116 -14.98 6.84 6.56
CA TYR A 116 -16.28 6.21 6.33
C TYR A 116 -17.38 7.18 5.92
N VAL A 117 -17.31 8.45 6.35
CA VAL A 117 -18.21 9.49 5.87
C VAL A 117 -17.99 9.80 4.39
N ASP A 118 -16.74 10.00 3.97
CA ASP A 118 -16.40 10.28 2.56
C ASP A 118 -16.76 9.11 1.63
N LEU A 119 -16.66 7.88 2.12
CA LEU A 119 -16.99 6.68 1.35
C LEU A 119 -18.48 6.31 1.39
N GLY A 120 -19.26 6.94 2.29
CA GLY A 120 -20.68 6.64 2.45
C GLY A 120 -20.97 5.24 3.00
N ILE A 121 -20.08 4.70 3.81
CA ILE A 121 -20.20 3.37 4.45
C ILE A 121 -20.40 3.51 5.96
N SER A 122 -20.89 2.44 6.60
CA SER A 122 -21.02 2.43 8.06
C SER A 122 -19.65 2.29 8.75
N GLU A 123 -19.57 2.71 10.00
CA GLU A 123 -18.38 2.54 10.83
C GLU A 123 -17.96 1.07 10.92
N SER A 124 -18.91 0.15 11.16
CA SER A 124 -18.66 -1.29 11.23
C SER A 124 -18.10 -1.84 9.92
N GLU A 125 -18.66 -1.42 8.80
CA GLU A 125 -18.18 -1.78 7.46
C GLU A 125 -16.75 -1.27 7.24
N PHE A 126 -16.48 -0.04 7.62
CA PHE A 126 -15.15 0.56 7.53
C PHE A 126 -14.09 -0.27 8.27
N TYR A 127 -14.34 -0.61 9.54
CA TYR A 127 -13.36 -1.40 10.32
C TYR A 127 -13.19 -2.82 9.79
N ARG A 128 -14.26 -3.44 9.29
CA ARG A 128 -14.21 -4.75 8.65
C ARG A 128 -13.34 -4.71 7.38
N VAL A 129 -13.58 -3.77 6.50
CA VAL A 129 -12.83 -3.59 5.25
C VAL A 129 -11.38 -3.20 5.53
N LYS A 130 -11.14 -2.31 6.50
CA LYS A 130 -9.80 -1.93 6.93
C LYS A 130 -8.97 -3.13 7.40
N SER A 131 -9.54 -3.98 8.24
CA SER A 131 -8.86 -5.19 8.72
C SER A 131 -8.57 -6.18 7.59
N ALA A 132 -9.51 -6.39 6.69
CA ALA A 132 -9.33 -7.25 5.52
C ALA A 132 -8.23 -6.72 4.59
N SER A 133 -8.18 -5.42 4.35
CA SER A 133 -7.16 -4.80 3.50
C SER A 133 -5.75 -4.94 4.07
N VAL A 134 -5.59 -4.73 5.38
CA VAL A 134 -4.31 -4.92 6.09
C VAL A 134 -3.83 -6.35 5.98
N GLU A 135 -4.70 -7.32 6.20
CA GLU A 135 -4.37 -8.74 6.09
C GLU A 135 -3.92 -9.12 4.68
N LYS A 136 -4.64 -8.69 3.65
CA LYS A 136 -4.29 -8.93 2.24
C LYS A 136 -2.94 -8.30 1.86
N VAL A 137 -2.70 -7.05 2.25
CA VAL A 137 -1.40 -6.39 2.01
C VAL A 137 -0.27 -7.12 2.72
N ALA A 138 -0.48 -7.53 3.97
CA ALA A 138 0.53 -8.26 4.73
C ALA A 138 0.85 -9.63 4.12
N LEU A 139 -0.14 -10.35 3.64
CA LEU A 139 0.05 -11.63 2.94
C LEU A 139 0.79 -11.43 1.62
N PHE A 140 0.44 -10.42 0.85
CA PHE A 140 1.13 -10.09 -0.41
C PHE A 140 2.62 -9.77 -0.19
N LEU A 141 2.92 -8.99 0.84
CA LEU A 141 4.29 -8.62 1.19
C LEU A 141 5.06 -9.72 1.93
N GLY A 142 4.41 -10.83 2.28
CA GLY A 142 5.02 -11.91 3.07
C GLY A 142 5.40 -11.50 4.50
N CYS A 143 4.74 -10.48 5.05
CA CYS A 143 5.04 -9.95 6.39
C CYS A 143 3.91 -10.19 7.41
N ALA A 144 2.91 -11.00 7.08
CA ALA A 144 1.87 -11.40 8.01
C ALA A 144 2.46 -12.20 9.17
N ILE A 145 1.99 -11.92 10.38
CA ILE A 145 2.34 -12.67 11.58
C ILE A 145 1.17 -13.60 11.88
N PHE A 146 1.48 -14.88 12.07
CA PHE A 146 0.48 -15.91 12.35
C PHE A 146 0.44 -16.22 13.83
N GLN A 147 -0.75 -16.58 14.33
CA GLN A 147 -0.90 -17.06 15.68
C GLN A 147 -0.14 -18.38 15.85
N GLU A 148 0.59 -18.52 16.95
CA GLU A 148 1.19 -19.80 17.31
C GLU A 148 0.07 -20.80 17.59
N VAL A 149 0.15 -21.96 16.97
CA VAL A 149 -0.76 -23.08 17.26
C VAL A 149 -0.21 -23.76 18.50
N GLU A 150 -0.92 -23.62 19.63
CA GLU A 150 -0.64 -24.41 20.84
C GLU A 150 -0.98 -25.89 20.61
#